data_a19a343307d5c2d14f386d97ff799678
#
_entry.id   a19a343307d5c2d14f386d97ff799678
#
_cell.length_a   1.000
_cell.length_b   1.000
_cell.length_c   1.000
_cell.angle_alpha   90.00
_cell.angle_beta   90.00
_cell.angle_gamma   90.00
#
_symmetry.space_group_name_H-M   'P 1'
#
loop_
_entity.id
_entity.type
_entity.pdbx_description
1 polymer ?
#
loop_
_entity_poly.entity_id
_entity_poly.type
_entity_poly.pdbx_seq_one_letter_code
_entity_poly.pdbx_strand_id
1 'polypeptide(L)'
;ASFNRRPVVSARAMALAHSRKSGATVFGLNPKIKVDCEWAAWANGTAVRELDYHDTFLAADYSHPGDNIPAILAVAQQKGCNGKDLIKGILTGYEVQVNLVKGICLHEHKIDHIAHLGPSVAAGLGSLLNLKTDLIYQSVQQALHITVSTRQSRKGEISSWKAFAPAHAGKLAIEAVDRCMRGEGAPSPIYEGEDSVIAYVLSGPGKKYTVPLPRINEPKK
;
A
#
# COMPACT_ATOMS: atom_id res chain seq x y z
N ALA A 1 1.62 7.42 20.54
CA ALA A 1 2.73 6.74 21.24
C ALA A 1 4.04 6.79 20.45
N SER A 2 4.00 6.59 19.12
CA SER A 2 5.22 6.52 18.26
C SER A 2 5.89 7.86 17.95
N PHE A 3 5.29 8.99 18.28
CA PHE A 3 5.66 10.31 17.75
C PHE A 3 7.07 10.80 18.11
N ASN A 4 7.65 10.32 19.19
CA ASN A 4 9.01 10.64 19.61
C ASN A 4 10.04 9.59 19.19
N ARG A 5 9.63 8.58 18.45
CA ARG A 5 10.54 7.56 17.92
C ARG A 5 11.31 8.11 16.73
N ARG A 6 12.60 7.79 16.65
CA ARG A 6 13.52 8.32 15.63
C ARG A 6 13.00 8.18 14.20
N PRO A 7 12.46 7.02 13.75
CA PRO A 7 11.93 6.88 12.39
C PRO A 7 10.78 7.85 12.12
N VAL A 8 9.89 8.04 13.11
CA VAL A 8 8.72 8.91 12.95
C VAL A 8 9.12 10.39 12.91
N VAL A 9 10.06 10.79 13.76
CA VAL A 9 10.62 12.16 13.74
C VAL A 9 11.26 12.46 12.38
N SER A 10 12.07 11.53 11.87
CA SER A 10 12.71 11.64 10.56
C SER A 10 11.70 11.73 9.42
N ALA A 11 10.70 10.83 9.40
CA ALA A 11 9.67 10.82 8.37
C ALA A 11 8.82 12.10 8.34
N ARG A 12 8.53 12.66 9.51
CA ARG A 12 7.82 13.96 9.64
C ARG A 12 8.65 15.12 9.13
N ALA A 13 9.95 15.15 9.45
CA ALA A 13 10.85 16.19 8.96
C ALA A 13 10.93 16.18 7.43
N MET A 14 11.02 14.98 6.82
CA MET A 14 10.97 14.81 5.37
C MET A 14 9.64 15.32 4.81
N ALA A 15 8.51 14.96 5.41
CA ALA A 15 7.19 15.40 4.94
C ALA A 15 7.01 16.92 4.99
N LEU A 16 7.52 17.58 6.03
CA LEU A 16 7.45 19.05 6.17
C LEU A 16 8.21 19.80 5.07
N ALA A 17 9.23 19.19 4.48
CA ALA A 17 9.94 19.77 3.32
C ALA A 17 9.07 19.82 2.05
N HIS A 18 7.94 19.09 2.04
CA HIS A 18 6.99 19.04 0.91
C HIS A 18 5.65 19.70 1.27
N SER A 19 5.71 20.80 2.00
CA SER A 19 4.52 21.58 2.36
C SER A 19 3.82 22.15 1.13
N ARG A 20 2.48 22.17 1.17
CA ARG A 20 1.67 22.76 0.10
C ARG A 20 0.41 23.45 0.64
N LYS A 21 -0.16 24.33 -0.14
CA LYS A 21 -1.35 25.09 0.25
C LYS A 21 -2.59 24.23 0.48
N SER A 22 -2.79 23.21 -0.36
CA SER A 22 -3.89 22.25 -0.27
C SER A 22 -3.33 20.82 -0.36
N GLY A 23 -3.44 20.05 0.71
CA GLY A 23 -2.84 18.72 0.81
C GLY A 23 -3.39 17.94 1.99
N ALA A 24 -2.63 16.95 2.44
CA ALA A 24 -2.97 16.08 3.56
C ALA A 24 -2.29 16.52 4.87
N THR A 25 -2.82 16.04 6.00
CA THR A 25 -2.27 16.30 7.34
C THR A 25 -1.27 15.22 7.73
N VAL A 26 -0.29 15.60 8.54
CA VAL A 26 0.63 14.68 9.21
C VAL A 26 0.18 14.49 10.66
N PHE A 27 -0.02 13.24 11.09
CA PHE A 27 -0.51 12.91 12.43
C PHE A 27 0.38 13.49 13.54
N GLY A 28 -0.27 14.17 14.49
CA GLY A 28 0.39 14.80 15.63
C GLY A 28 1.13 16.10 15.32
N LEU A 29 1.00 16.65 14.12
CA LEU A 29 1.40 18.02 13.80
C LEU A 29 0.18 18.96 13.79
N ASN A 30 0.43 20.27 13.71
CA ASN A 30 -0.64 21.24 13.57
C ASN A 30 -1.45 20.95 12.29
N PRO A 31 -2.78 20.72 12.37
CA PRO A 31 -3.61 20.35 11.21
C PRO A 31 -3.72 21.44 10.14
N LYS A 32 -3.28 22.68 10.43
CA LYS A 32 -3.17 23.75 9.43
C LYS A 32 -1.99 23.53 8.49
N ILE A 33 -0.96 22.79 8.93
CA ILE A 33 0.18 22.43 8.07
C ILE A 33 -0.28 21.29 7.15
N LYS A 34 -0.19 21.53 5.84
CA LYS A 34 -0.53 20.56 4.82
C LYS A 34 0.71 20.21 4.00
N VAL A 35 0.80 18.93 3.61
CA VAL A 35 1.88 18.41 2.77
C VAL A 35 1.29 17.64 1.60
N ASP A 36 2.11 17.31 0.60
CA ASP A 36 1.67 16.41 -0.47
C ASP A 36 1.22 15.06 0.09
N CYS A 37 0.20 14.46 -0.52
CA CYS A 37 -0.40 13.22 -0.03
C CYS A 37 0.61 12.06 0.04
N GLU A 38 1.56 11.99 -0.89
CA GLU A 38 2.65 11.01 -0.90
C GLU A 38 3.50 11.12 0.37
N TRP A 39 3.82 12.35 0.78
CA TRP A 39 4.64 12.60 1.96
C TRP A 39 3.84 12.51 3.26
N ALA A 40 2.56 12.82 3.22
CA ALA A 40 1.66 12.52 4.34
C ALA A 40 1.53 11.00 4.55
N ALA A 41 1.35 10.23 3.47
CA ALA A 41 1.32 8.77 3.51
C ALA A 41 2.62 8.19 4.10
N TRP A 42 3.78 8.71 3.67
CA TRP A 42 5.09 8.36 4.21
C TRP A 42 5.17 8.59 5.73
N ALA A 43 4.88 9.79 6.20
CA ALA A 43 5.01 10.14 7.60
C ALA A 43 3.99 9.41 8.49
N ASN A 44 2.73 9.33 8.04
CA ASN A 44 1.65 8.70 8.78
C ASN A 44 1.79 7.18 8.79
N GLY A 45 2.17 6.57 7.67
CA GLY A 45 2.44 5.14 7.58
C GLY A 45 3.59 4.71 8.49
N THR A 46 4.67 5.49 8.53
CA THR A 46 5.78 5.24 9.45
C THR A 46 5.33 5.31 10.92
N ALA A 47 4.48 6.29 11.27
CA ALA A 47 3.95 6.43 12.63
C ALA A 47 3.03 5.28 13.04
N VAL A 48 2.24 4.75 12.12
CA VAL A 48 1.38 3.57 12.31
C VAL A 48 2.24 2.32 12.51
N ARG A 49 3.25 2.13 11.65
CA ARG A 49 4.05 0.91 11.64
C ARG A 49 5.09 0.80 12.74
N GLU A 50 5.60 1.90 13.28
CA GLU A 50 6.75 1.92 14.20
C GLU A 50 6.60 1.01 15.43
N LEU A 51 5.40 0.91 16.00
CA LEU A 51 5.15 0.13 17.22
C LEU A 51 4.45 -1.21 16.96
N ASP A 52 4.08 -1.52 15.74
CA ASP A 52 3.35 -2.75 15.38
C ASP A 52 2.05 -2.97 16.20
N TYR A 53 1.35 -1.91 16.59
CA TYR A 53 0.10 -1.98 17.39
C TYR A 53 -1.17 -2.02 16.55
N HIS A 54 -1.04 -1.98 15.23
CA HIS A 54 -2.16 -2.12 14.31
C HIS A 54 -2.46 -3.60 14.03
N ASP A 55 -3.47 -3.84 13.19
CA ASP A 55 -3.97 -5.17 12.92
C ASP A 55 -2.93 -6.13 12.30
N THR A 56 -3.20 -7.42 12.44
CA THR A 56 -2.49 -8.49 11.75
C THR A 56 -3.49 -9.51 11.24
N PHE A 57 -3.44 -9.81 9.97
CA PHE A 57 -4.21 -10.88 9.34
C PHE A 57 -3.30 -12.07 9.05
N LEU A 58 -3.77 -13.27 9.44
CA LEU A 58 -3.04 -14.54 9.31
C LEU A 58 -3.82 -15.51 8.42
N ALA A 59 -3.18 -16.03 7.39
CA ALA A 59 -3.72 -17.07 6.50
C ALA A 59 -2.57 -17.94 5.96
N ALA A 60 -2.48 -18.17 4.63
CA ALA A 60 -1.32 -18.82 4.01
C ALA A 60 -0.03 -18.02 4.28
N ASP A 61 -0.14 -16.71 4.34
CA ASP A 61 0.90 -15.78 4.78
C ASP A 61 0.34 -14.89 5.91
N TYR A 62 1.10 -13.86 6.32
CA TYR A 62 0.61 -12.81 7.21
C TYR A 62 0.77 -11.43 6.58
N SER A 63 -0.05 -10.49 6.99
CA SER A 63 0.01 -9.12 6.54
C SER A 63 -0.63 -8.17 7.57
N HIS A 64 -0.46 -6.87 7.34
CA HIS A 64 -1.03 -5.82 8.16
C HIS A 64 -1.93 -4.92 7.29
N PRO A 65 -3.20 -5.28 7.09
CA PRO A 65 -4.09 -4.53 6.20
C PRO A 65 -4.28 -3.06 6.59
N GLY A 66 -4.13 -2.73 7.88
CA GLY A 66 -4.16 -1.34 8.36
C GLY A 66 -3.09 -0.43 7.76
N ASP A 67 -2.02 -0.98 7.20
CA ASP A 67 -1.00 -0.22 6.47
C ASP A 67 -1.57 0.47 5.19
N ASN A 68 -2.74 0.05 4.70
CA ASN A 68 -3.45 0.73 3.60
C ASN A 68 -3.98 2.11 4.00
N ILE A 69 -4.41 2.28 5.25
CA ILE A 69 -5.18 3.45 5.70
C ILE A 69 -4.44 4.77 5.53
N PRO A 70 -3.15 4.90 5.90
CA PRO A 70 -2.44 6.18 5.80
C PRO A 70 -2.39 6.75 4.39
N ALA A 71 -2.15 5.91 3.39
CA ALA A 71 -2.08 6.33 1.99
C ALA A 71 -3.46 6.74 1.44
N ILE A 72 -4.47 5.92 1.68
CA ILE A 72 -5.85 6.18 1.22
C ILE A 72 -6.40 7.44 1.88
N LEU A 73 -6.18 7.63 3.19
CA LEU A 73 -6.60 8.82 3.92
C LEU A 73 -5.90 10.08 3.40
N ALA A 74 -4.60 10.02 3.12
CA ALA A 74 -3.84 11.17 2.64
C ALA A 74 -4.38 11.65 1.29
N VAL A 75 -4.65 10.74 0.35
CA VAL A 75 -5.27 11.09 -0.95
C VAL A 75 -6.70 11.61 -0.76
N ALA A 76 -7.49 10.97 0.11
CA ALA A 76 -8.85 11.44 0.40
C ALA A 76 -8.86 12.88 0.92
N GLN A 77 -7.95 13.24 1.83
CA GLN A 77 -7.81 14.60 2.33
C GLN A 77 -7.40 15.59 1.24
N GLN A 78 -6.39 15.25 0.43
CA GLN A 78 -5.89 16.14 -0.61
C GLN A 78 -6.91 16.38 -1.74
N LYS A 79 -7.73 15.36 -2.04
CA LYS A 79 -8.75 15.41 -3.08
C LYS A 79 -10.12 15.88 -2.56
N GLY A 80 -10.29 16.07 -1.25
CA GLY A 80 -11.56 16.48 -0.66
C GLY A 80 -12.66 15.42 -0.75
N CYS A 81 -12.29 14.13 -0.73
CA CYS A 81 -13.24 13.03 -0.75
C CYS A 81 -14.07 12.98 0.54
N ASN A 82 -15.30 12.50 0.43
CA ASN A 82 -16.18 12.33 1.60
C ASN A 82 -15.89 11.03 2.37
N GLY A 83 -16.53 10.87 3.55
CA GLY A 83 -16.29 9.71 4.40
C GLY A 83 -16.77 8.38 3.79
N LYS A 84 -17.79 8.39 2.93
CA LYS A 84 -18.26 7.17 2.24
C LYS A 84 -17.23 6.68 1.24
N ASP A 85 -16.65 7.59 0.46
CA ASP A 85 -15.57 7.27 -0.48
C ASP A 85 -14.34 6.75 0.25
N LEU A 86 -13.98 7.37 1.38
CA LEU A 86 -12.86 6.93 2.22
C LEU A 86 -13.08 5.50 2.73
N ILE A 87 -14.24 5.19 3.29
CA ILE A 87 -14.58 3.84 3.78
C ILE A 87 -14.53 2.84 2.63
N LYS A 88 -15.10 3.17 1.47
CA LYS A 88 -15.07 2.32 0.27
C LYS A 88 -13.63 2.02 -0.16
N GLY A 89 -12.76 3.03 -0.21
CA GLY A 89 -11.35 2.85 -0.55
C GLY A 89 -10.62 1.94 0.44
N ILE A 90 -10.80 2.16 1.75
CA ILE A 90 -10.20 1.33 2.80
C ILE A 90 -10.68 -0.12 2.68
N LEU A 91 -11.99 -0.35 2.56
CA LEU A 91 -12.56 -1.70 2.41
C LEU A 91 -11.99 -2.43 1.19
N THR A 92 -11.88 -1.73 0.05
CA THR A 92 -11.28 -2.31 -1.16
C THR A 92 -9.82 -2.69 -0.94
N GLY A 93 -9.02 -1.82 -0.30
CA GLY A 93 -7.63 -2.12 0.01
C GLY A 93 -7.49 -3.34 0.93
N TYR A 94 -8.28 -3.40 2.00
CA TYR A 94 -8.33 -4.57 2.90
C TYR A 94 -8.70 -5.85 2.18
N GLU A 95 -9.77 -5.82 1.39
CA GLU A 95 -10.26 -7.00 0.68
C GLU A 95 -9.24 -7.55 -0.30
N VAL A 96 -8.60 -6.69 -1.09
CA VAL A 96 -7.55 -7.10 -2.03
C VAL A 96 -6.37 -7.70 -1.26
N GLN A 97 -5.88 -7.04 -0.22
CA GLN A 97 -4.72 -7.53 0.54
C GLN A 97 -5.02 -8.86 1.24
N VAL A 98 -6.15 -8.97 1.91
CA VAL A 98 -6.56 -10.19 2.62
C VAL A 98 -6.67 -11.39 1.66
N ASN A 99 -7.24 -11.18 0.48
CA ASN A 99 -7.39 -12.26 -0.50
C ASN A 99 -6.05 -12.65 -1.14
N LEU A 100 -5.15 -11.69 -1.40
CA LEU A 100 -3.78 -12.00 -1.83
C LEU A 100 -3.03 -12.82 -0.78
N VAL A 101 -3.13 -12.47 0.50
CA VAL A 101 -2.51 -13.20 1.63
C VAL A 101 -3.07 -14.63 1.77
N LYS A 102 -4.35 -14.84 1.46
CA LYS A 102 -4.96 -16.18 1.45
C LYS A 102 -4.43 -17.06 0.32
N GLY A 103 -4.11 -16.46 -0.83
CA GLY A 103 -3.76 -17.19 -2.05
C GLY A 103 -2.25 -17.33 -2.30
N ILE A 104 -1.42 -16.42 -1.79
CA ILE A 104 0.00 -16.35 -2.12
C ILE A 104 0.83 -16.16 -0.83
N CYS A 105 1.68 -17.11 -0.51
CA CYS A 105 2.63 -17.02 0.60
C CYS A 105 3.96 -16.39 0.13
N LEU A 106 4.14 -15.09 0.34
CA LEU A 106 5.38 -14.38 0.00
C LEU A 106 6.57 -14.84 0.87
N HIS A 107 6.29 -15.29 2.10
CA HIS A 107 7.30 -15.76 3.05
C HIS A 107 8.11 -16.94 2.55
N GLU A 108 7.49 -17.89 1.86
CA GLU A 108 8.16 -19.06 1.26
C GLU A 108 9.22 -18.60 0.26
N HIS A 109 8.95 -17.50 -0.45
CA HIS A 109 9.82 -16.92 -1.46
C HIS A 109 10.79 -15.86 -0.93
N LYS A 110 10.82 -15.61 0.40
CA LYS A 110 11.65 -14.60 1.04
C LYS A 110 11.36 -13.17 0.55
N ILE A 111 10.14 -12.93 0.11
CA ILE A 111 9.64 -11.63 -0.31
C ILE A 111 8.93 -10.94 0.86
N ASP A 112 9.10 -9.63 0.97
CA ASP A 112 8.43 -8.82 2.00
C ASP A 112 6.93 -8.69 1.68
N HIS A 113 6.09 -8.75 2.70
CA HIS A 113 4.64 -8.64 2.59
C HIS A 113 4.16 -7.31 1.97
N ILE A 114 5.01 -6.30 1.85
CA ILE A 114 4.68 -5.06 1.15
C ILE A 114 4.38 -5.26 -0.33
N ALA A 115 4.81 -6.39 -0.93
CA ALA A 115 4.41 -6.75 -2.28
C ALA A 115 2.89 -7.06 -2.41
N HIS A 116 2.20 -7.35 -1.30
CA HIS A 116 0.73 -7.36 -1.26
C HIS A 116 0.14 -5.97 -0.97
N LEU A 117 0.86 -5.13 -0.23
CA LEU A 117 0.40 -3.81 0.18
C LEU A 117 0.34 -2.82 -0.99
N GLY A 118 1.37 -2.76 -1.84
CA GLY A 118 1.38 -1.85 -2.99
C GLY A 118 0.14 -2.00 -3.87
N PRO A 119 -0.15 -3.21 -4.39
CA PRO A 119 -1.36 -3.49 -5.17
C PRO A 119 -2.66 -3.17 -4.44
N SER A 120 -2.74 -3.49 -3.15
CA SER A 120 -3.97 -3.25 -2.37
C SER A 120 -4.23 -1.77 -2.13
N VAL A 121 -3.20 -0.98 -1.84
CA VAL A 121 -3.32 0.48 -1.76
C VAL A 121 -3.75 1.07 -3.10
N ALA A 122 -3.15 0.62 -4.21
CA ALA A 122 -3.53 1.10 -5.55
C ALA A 122 -4.99 0.80 -5.88
N ALA A 123 -5.46 -0.42 -5.58
CA ALA A 123 -6.87 -0.79 -5.73
C ALA A 123 -7.79 0.07 -4.85
N GLY A 124 -7.42 0.27 -3.58
CA GLY A 124 -8.14 1.11 -2.63
C GLY A 124 -8.24 2.57 -3.09
N LEU A 125 -7.16 3.13 -3.62
CA LEU A 125 -7.12 4.47 -4.20
C LEU A 125 -8.00 4.57 -5.47
N GLY A 126 -7.94 3.57 -6.33
CA GLY A 126 -8.80 3.50 -7.52
C GLY A 126 -10.29 3.50 -7.14
N SER A 127 -10.65 2.74 -6.11
CA SER A 127 -12.02 2.70 -5.57
C SER A 127 -12.42 4.03 -4.90
N LEU A 128 -11.53 4.62 -4.09
CA LEU A 128 -11.71 5.95 -3.48
C LEU A 128 -12.04 7.02 -4.53
N LEU A 129 -11.29 7.03 -5.62
CA LEU A 129 -11.36 8.04 -6.67
C LEU A 129 -12.38 7.71 -7.77
N ASN A 130 -13.13 6.60 -7.65
CA ASN A 130 -14.09 6.12 -8.65
C ASN A 130 -13.48 5.95 -10.04
N LEU A 131 -12.26 5.44 -10.13
CA LEU A 131 -11.58 5.21 -11.41
C LEU A 131 -12.23 4.05 -12.17
N LYS A 132 -12.09 4.06 -13.49
CA LYS A 132 -12.49 2.93 -14.34
C LYS A 132 -11.64 1.70 -14.01
N THR A 133 -12.22 0.50 -14.16
CA THR A 133 -11.57 -0.78 -13.87
C THR A 133 -10.21 -0.92 -14.56
N ASP A 134 -10.09 -0.51 -15.82
CA ASP A 134 -8.84 -0.58 -16.56
C ASP A 134 -7.73 0.27 -15.94
N LEU A 135 -8.06 1.46 -15.44
CA LEU A 135 -7.09 2.31 -14.73
C LEU A 135 -6.69 1.70 -13.40
N ILE A 136 -7.63 1.08 -12.67
CA ILE A 136 -7.33 0.36 -11.42
C ILE A 136 -6.41 -0.81 -11.72
N TYR A 137 -6.70 -1.57 -12.77
CA TYR A 137 -5.88 -2.70 -13.20
C TYR A 137 -4.43 -2.27 -13.51
N GLN A 138 -4.25 -1.21 -14.32
CA GLN A 138 -2.92 -0.65 -14.60
C GLN A 138 -2.21 -0.15 -13.34
N SER A 139 -2.93 0.52 -12.45
CA SER A 139 -2.38 1.02 -11.18
C SER A 139 -1.88 -0.08 -10.26
N VAL A 140 -2.66 -1.16 -10.14
CA VAL A 140 -2.29 -2.36 -9.36
C VAL A 140 -1.01 -3.00 -9.90
N GLN A 141 -0.89 -3.11 -11.22
CA GLN A 141 0.30 -3.70 -11.85
C GLN A 141 1.55 -2.84 -11.67
N GLN A 142 1.46 -1.51 -11.89
CA GLN A 142 2.56 -0.61 -11.60
C GLN A 142 2.98 -0.68 -10.13
N ALA A 143 2.01 -0.66 -9.20
CA ALA A 143 2.29 -0.72 -7.79
C ALA A 143 2.99 -2.01 -7.38
N LEU A 144 2.57 -3.17 -7.92
CA LEU A 144 3.26 -4.43 -7.66
C LEU A 144 4.71 -4.39 -8.15
N HIS A 145 4.93 -3.95 -9.39
CA HIS A 145 6.26 -3.92 -9.99
C HIS A 145 7.29 -3.16 -9.14
N ILE A 146 6.88 -2.07 -8.51
CA ILE A 146 7.78 -1.20 -7.74
C ILE A 146 7.82 -1.53 -6.24
N THR A 147 6.98 -2.43 -5.72
CA THR A 147 6.94 -2.78 -4.29
C THR A 147 7.47 -4.17 -3.98
N VAL A 148 7.91 -4.93 -4.97
CA VAL A 148 8.56 -6.22 -4.74
C VAL A 148 9.93 -5.99 -4.12
N SER A 149 10.14 -6.53 -2.91
CA SER A 149 11.42 -6.47 -2.21
C SER A 149 11.64 -7.70 -1.33
N THR A 150 12.90 -7.96 -0.94
CA THR A 150 13.23 -9.11 -0.12
C THR A 150 12.92 -8.89 1.36
N ARG A 151 12.80 -9.99 2.11
CA ARG A 151 12.62 -9.96 3.57
C ARG A 151 13.88 -9.62 4.36
N GLN A 152 14.98 -9.19 3.72
CA GLN A 152 16.18 -8.80 4.44
C GLN A 152 15.92 -7.67 5.44
N SER A 153 14.96 -6.78 5.14
CA SER A 153 14.48 -5.74 6.06
C SER A 153 13.90 -6.27 7.40
N ARG A 154 13.59 -7.57 7.46
CA ARG A 154 13.02 -8.28 8.63
C ARG A 154 13.98 -9.30 9.24
N LYS A 155 15.20 -9.41 8.73
CA LYS A 155 16.21 -10.38 9.13
C LYS A 155 17.55 -9.67 9.40
N GLY A 156 18.46 -10.37 10.12
CA GLY A 156 19.75 -9.79 10.46
C GLY A 156 19.63 -8.56 11.35
N GLU A 157 20.35 -7.51 11.05
CA GLU A 157 20.31 -6.25 11.79
C GLU A 157 19.01 -5.49 11.52
N ILE A 158 18.23 -5.28 12.56
CA ILE A 158 16.96 -4.55 12.46
C ILE A 158 17.23 -3.04 12.40
N SER A 159 16.77 -2.41 11.35
CA SER A 159 16.90 -0.98 11.12
C SER A 159 15.54 -0.27 11.10
N SER A 160 15.57 1.06 11.04
CA SER A 160 14.37 1.89 10.86
C SER A 160 13.58 1.55 9.59
N TRP A 161 14.20 0.85 8.63
CA TRP A 161 13.52 0.42 7.40
C TRP A 161 12.31 -0.47 7.67
N LYS A 162 12.29 -1.19 8.81
CA LYS A 162 11.12 -1.97 9.22
C LYS A 162 9.85 -1.09 9.32
N ALA A 163 9.98 0.13 9.83
CA ALA A 163 8.88 1.08 9.91
C ALA A 163 8.62 1.81 8.58
N PHE A 164 9.67 2.03 7.79
CA PHE A 164 9.58 2.76 6.53
C PHE A 164 8.98 1.93 5.39
N ALA A 165 9.24 0.63 5.32
CA ALA A 165 8.87 -0.18 4.16
C ALA A 165 7.37 -0.11 3.80
N PRO A 166 6.40 -0.28 4.72
CA PRO A 166 4.99 -0.15 4.38
C PRO A 166 4.59 1.28 3.98
N ALA A 167 5.14 2.28 4.68
CA ALA A 167 4.91 3.68 4.35
C ALA A 167 5.41 4.04 2.95
N HIS A 168 6.58 3.47 2.57
CA HIS A 168 7.15 3.64 1.24
C HIS A 168 6.28 2.96 0.17
N ALA A 169 5.82 1.74 0.41
CA ALA A 169 4.90 1.06 -0.49
C ALA A 169 3.61 1.85 -0.73
N GLY A 170 3.02 2.41 0.33
CA GLY A 170 1.85 3.29 0.23
C GLY A 170 2.13 4.56 -0.59
N LYS A 171 3.28 5.20 -0.37
CA LYS A 171 3.74 6.36 -1.15
C LYS A 171 3.89 6.01 -2.62
N LEU A 172 4.57 4.92 -2.95
CA LEU A 172 4.78 4.47 -4.34
C LEU A 172 3.47 4.08 -5.03
N ALA A 173 2.51 3.52 -4.30
CA ALA A 173 1.19 3.21 -4.85
C ALA A 173 0.40 4.47 -5.23
N ILE A 174 0.52 5.57 -4.46
CA ILE A 174 -0.07 6.87 -4.83
C ILE A 174 0.53 7.35 -6.16
N GLU A 175 1.85 7.31 -6.29
CA GLU A 175 2.56 7.69 -7.52
C GLU A 175 2.15 6.81 -8.71
N ALA A 176 1.96 5.49 -8.50
CA ALA A 176 1.50 4.58 -9.55
C ALA A 176 0.09 4.94 -10.05
N VAL A 177 -0.83 5.24 -9.14
CA VAL A 177 -2.19 5.66 -9.49
C VAL A 177 -2.17 7.01 -10.25
N ASP A 178 -1.37 7.97 -9.81
CA ASP A 178 -1.28 9.28 -10.48
C ASP A 178 -0.72 9.14 -11.90
N ARG A 179 0.32 8.30 -12.11
CA ARG A 179 0.83 8.01 -13.46
C ARG A 179 -0.24 7.39 -14.36
N CYS A 180 -0.98 6.40 -13.88
CA CYS A 180 -2.05 5.79 -14.67
C CYS A 180 -3.19 6.77 -14.99
N MET A 181 -3.53 7.67 -14.06
CA MET A 181 -4.51 8.74 -14.32
C MET A 181 -4.04 9.74 -15.39
N ARG A 182 -2.74 9.84 -15.60
CA ARG A 182 -2.14 10.65 -16.69
C ARG A 182 -2.02 9.89 -18.01
N GLY A 183 -2.44 8.62 -18.07
CA GLY A 183 -2.43 7.81 -19.27
C GLY A 183 -1.22 6.91 -19.43
N GLU A 184 -0.35 6.83 -18.41
CA GLU A 184 0.82 5.93 -18.45
C GLU A 184 0.40 4.47 -18.20
N GLY A 185 0.87 3.56 -19.08
CA GLY A 185 0.63 2.14 -18.97
C GLY A 185 1.51 1.46 -17.91
N ALA A 186 1.19 0.22 -17.59
CA ALA A 186 1.93 -0.64 -16.67
C ALA A 186 2.62 -1.80 -17.41
N PRO A 187 3.68 -2.41 -16.82
CA PRO A 187 4.19 -3.70 -17.27
C PRO A 187 3.11 -4.76 -17.04
N SER A 188 2.42 -5.17 -18.09
CA SER A 188 1.22 -6.01 -18.04
C SER A 188 1.35 -7.24 -18.95
N PRO A 189 0.95 -8.45 -18.50
CA PRO A 189 0.44 -8.80 -17.18
C PRO A 189 1.57 -9.05 -16.17
N ILE A 190 1.57 -8.32 -15.05
CA ILE A 190 2.69 -8.35 -14.10
C ILE A 190 2.81 -9.67 -13.31
N TYR A 191 1.70 -10.37 -13.05
CA TYR A 191 1.72 -11.64 -12.35
C TYR A 191 2.06 -12.82 -13.26
N GLU A 192 1.49 -12.90 -14.48
CA GLU A 192 1.46 -14.07 -15.34
C GLU A 192 2.28 -13.92 -16.65
N GLY A 193 2.94 -12.82 -16.88
CA GLY A 193 3.78 -12.61 -18.06
C GLY A 193 5.04 -13.49 -18.08
N GLU A 194 5.74 -13.53 -19.18
CA GLU A 194 6.96 -14.33 -19.36
C GLU A 194 8.02 -14.00 -18.31
N ASP A 195 8.28 -12.71 -18.08
CA ASP A 195 9.22 -12.19 -17.06
C ASP A 195 8.47 -11.68 -15.80
N SER A 196 7.42 -12.38 -15.41
CA SER A 196 6.49 -11.94 -14.37
C SER A 196 6.96 -12.24 -12.94
N VAL A 197 6.20 -11.70 -11.99
CA VAL A 197 6.39 -11.96 -10.55
C VAL A 197 6.25 -13.46 -10.24
N ILE A 198 5.30 -14.17 -10.85
CA ILE A 198 5.16 -15.61 -10.64
C ILE A 198 6.38 -16.36 -11.20
N ALA A 199 6.85 -15.98 -12.38
CA ALA A 199 7.92 -16.69 -13.06
C ALA A 199 9.29 -16.57 -12.35
N TYR A 200 9.63 -15.38 -11.84
CA TYR A 200 10.97 -15.11 -11.34
C TYR A 200 11.06 -14.72 -9.86
N VAL A 201 9.95 -14.34 -9.25
CA VAL A 201 9.94 -13.92 -7.84
C VAL A 201 9.27 -14.95 -6.93
N LEU A 202 8.32 -15.72 -7.48
CA LEU A 202 7.59 -16.76 -6.75
C LEU A 202 8.04 -18.18 -7.17
N SER A 203 7.09 -19.06 -7.49
CA SER A 203 7.38 -20.49 -7.68
C SER A 203 7.83 -20.91 -9.08
N GLY A 204 8.07 -19.98 -9.97
CA GLY A 204 8.54 -20.24 -11.33
C GLY A 204 7.44 -20.27 -12.39
N PRO A 205 7.84 -20.27 -13.69
CA PRO A 205 6.91 -20.21 -14.80
C PRO A 205 5.96 -21.44 -14.79
N GLY A 206 4.71 -21.21 -15.14
CA GLY A 206 3.68 -22.25 -15.15
C GLY A 206 3.04 -22.58 -13.81
N LYS A 207 3.52 -22.03 -12.70
CA LYS A 207 2.85 -22.15 -11.41
C LYS A 207 1.56 -21.33 -11.40
N LYS A 208 0.51 -21.90 -10.81
CA LYS A 208 -0.79 -21.23 -10.64
C LYS A 208 -1.04 -20.96 -9.17
N TYR A 209 -1.63 -19.79 -8.90
CA TYR A 209 -2.10 -19.39 -7.58
C TYR A 209 -3.60 -19.16 -7.62
N THR A 210 -4.31 -19.57 -6.57
CA THR A 210 -5.74 -19.31 -6.43
C THR A 210 -5.93 -18.23 -5.39
N VAL A 211 -6.33 -17.05 -5.86
CA VAL A 211 -6.71 -15.92 -4.99
C VAL A 211 -8.22 -15.92 -4.85
N PRO A 212 -8.77 -16.03 -3.63
CA PRO A 212 -10.21 -15.98 -3.44
C PRO A 212 -10.79 -14.65 -3.94
N LEU A 213 -11.91 -14.74 -4.66
CA LEU A 213 -12.66 -13.55 -5.07
C LEU A 213 -13.88 -13.36 -4.17
N PRO A 214 -14.26 -12.11 -3.87
CA PRO A 214 -15.50 -11.85 -3.14
C PRO A 214 -16.69 -12.30 -3.97
N ARG A 215 -17.66 -12.95 -3.33
CA ARG A 215 -18.94 -13.29 -3.96
C ARG A 215 -19.85 -12.06 -3.90
N ILE A 216 -20.48 -11.76 -5.03
CA ILE A 216 -21.29 -10.54 -5.21
C ILE A 216 -22.40 -10.37 -4.16
N ASN A 217 -22.92 -11.48 -3.64
CA ASN A 217 -24.06 -11.51 -2.72
C ASN A 217 -23.72 -12.03 -1.31
N GLU A 218 -22.45 -12.22 -0.95
CA GLU A 218 -22.07 -12.62 0.40
C GLU A 218 -21.73 -11.39 1.25
N PRO A 219 -22.25 -11.30 2.49
CA PRO A 219 -21.82 -10.26 3.41
C PRO A 219 -20.30 -10.39 3.63
N LYS A 220 -19.61 -9.27 3.50
CA LYS A 220 -18.18 -9.19 3.82
C LYS A 220 -18.01 -9.46 5.32
N LYS A 221 -17.36 -10.56 5.65
CA LYS A 221 -17.06 -10.95 7.02
C LYS A 221 -15.84 -10.23 7.54
#